data_39c7faf2854789ebb7a03fb51783baf2
#
_entry.id   39c7faf2854789ebb7a03fb51783baf2
#
_cell.length_a   1.000
_cell.length_b   1.000
_cell.length_c   1.000
_cell.angle_alpha   90.00
_cell.angle_beta   90.00
_cell.angle_gamma   90.00
#
_symmetry.space_group_name_H-M   'P 1'
#
loop_
_entity.id
_entity.type
_entity.pdbx_description
1 polymer ?
#
loop_
_entity_poly.entity_id
_entity_poly.type
_entity_poly.pdbx_seq_one_letter_code
_entity_poly.pdbx_strand_id
1 'polypeptide(L)'
;MPRIERISSRKCGMGDNVSYRLSSAVFFSEIGEEVYLRDVDRRTDMLLSRSASPILNALRGVRSLADLVGVLTRKYDIKSNAQIKSDVEQFVSSLVACGVVEKVCDKSPECVGVEPMLKSKTAGNNRLWAVTLELTYRCNEKCIHCYLDTSKIAQKKCELKAGDWKRVIDQCYELGCFKVLVTGGEPTLHPDFLSICKYVIGKGMLLDIYSNGLAISDGLFDELKVMKFNSFSVSLYGPSNFHDKITKVKGSFERTFKTAMMFKCAGKDVYVKSVLFHRHLKDYFELKKMCERVGISVKPSIALLPGRSGGAKMSFALSDSELVEFAIRESGENCMAEYVGRAADGPVCMAGQNQLAINPYGEVYPCVALPIPVGNVRVDAVSEIWGKSKSLKEIQAVRLEAVGKICRCCTDLNACTVCLGTVLKTTKGGIKIVNAKYACHRVHLQTKKERNGDQNEKRVH
;
A
#
# COMPACT_ATOMS: atom_id res chain seq x y z
N MET A 1 28.88 9.41 -23.03
CA MET A 1 28.21 8.28 -23.68
C MET A 1 29.05 7.03 -23.46
N PRO A 2 28.67 6.08 -22.61
CA PRO A 2 29.29 4.77 -22.55
C PRO A 2 28.56 3.84 -23.51
N ARG A 3 29.34 3.08 -24.28
CA ARG A 3 28.89 2.08 -25.25
C ARG A 3 28.11 0.97 -24.54
N ILE A 4 26.90 0.71 -25.03
CA ILE A 4 26.13 -0.48 -24.69
C ILE A 4 26.72 -1.62 -25.51
N GLU A 5 27.44 -2.53 -24.87
CA GLU A 5 27.81 -3.80 -25.47
C GLU A 5 26.58 -4.65 -25.72
N ARG A 6 26.30 -4.94 -26.96
CA ARG A 6 25.27 -5.90 -27.37
C ARG A 6 25.67 -7.29 -26.89
N ILE A 7 24.99 -7.76 -25.84
CA ILE A 7 25.02 -9.19 -25.52
C ILE A 7 24.32 -9.89 -26.69
N SER A 8 25.09 -10.69 -27.43
CA SER A 8 24.61 -11.49 -28.54
C SER A 8 23.48 -12.41 -28.09
N SER A 9 22.27 -12.16 -28.57
CA SER A 9 21.15 -13.10 -28.46
C SER A 9 21.51 -14.36 -29.25
N ARG A 10 21.91 -15.43 -28.58
CA ARG A 10 21.87 -16.76 -29.18
C ARG A 10 20.41 -17.00 -29.59
N LYS A 11 20.17 -17.06 -30.90
CA LYS A 11 18.92 -17.52 -31.48
C LYS A 11 18.74 -18.97 -31.05
N CYS A 12 17.91 -19.19 -30.03
CA CYS A 12 17.36 -20.50 -29.73
C CYS A 12 16.36 -20.80 -30.85
N GLY A 13 16.63 -21.85 -31.64
CA GLY A 13 15.79 -22.25 -32.78
C GLY A 13 14.35 -22.47 -32.35
N MET A 14 13.40 -22.12 -33.19
CA MET A 14 11.98 -22.47 -33.04
C MET A 14 11.86 -24.00 -33.12
N GLY A 15 11.83 -24.65 -31.96
CA GLY A 15 11.53 -26.07 -31.79
C GLY A 15 10.46 -26.22 -30.67
N ASP A 16 9.66 -27.27 -30.75
CA ASP A 16 8.50 -27.58 -29.90
C ASP A 16 8.77 -27.69 -28.37
N ASN A 17 9.97 -27.36 -27.89
CA ASN A 17 10.44 -27.52 -26.52
C ASN A 17 10.69 -26.21 -25.74
N VAL A 18 10.06 -25.10 -26.12
CA VAL A 18 10.15 -23.87 -25.33
C VAL A 18 9.09 -23.85 -24.24
N SER A 19 9.53 -23.76 -23.01
CA SER A 19 8.63 -23.60 -21.85
C SER A 19 8.63 -22.14 -21.39
N TYR A 20 7.59 -21.76 -20.67
CA TYR A 20 7.32 -20.41 -20.22
C TYR A 20 6.97 -20.40 -18.73
N ARG A 21 7.34 -19.35 -18.03
CA ARG A 21 6.90 -19.10 -16.66
C ARG A 21 6.68 -17.62 -16.43
N LEU A 22 5.85 -17.29 -15.43
CA LEU A 22 5.71 -15.93 -14.95
C LEU A 22 7.03 -15.45 -14.32
N SER A 23 7.45 -14.21 -14.60
CA SER A 23 8.60 -13.63 -13.92
C SER A 23 8.35 -13.55 -12.41
N SER A 24 9.36 -13.86 -11.60
CA SER A 24 9.28 -13.81 -10.14
C SER A 24 9.02 -12.41 -9.57
N ALA A 25 9.22 -11.37 -10.39
CA ALA A 25 8.92 -9.99 -10.05
C ALA A 25 7.46 -9.59 -10.32
N VAL A 26 6.67 -10.48 -10.93
CA VAL A 26 5.30 -10.18 -11.35
C VAL A 26 4.28 -10.73 -10.36
N PHE A 27 3.44 -9.84 -9.88
CA PHE A 27 2.30 -10.14 -9.02
C PHE A 27 1.01 -9.76 -9.75
N PHE A 28 -0.05 -10.54 -9.61
CA PHE A 28 -1.33 -10.22 -10.24
C PHE A 28 -2.53 -10.64 -9.40
N SER A 29 -3.65 -9.99 -9.65
CA SER A 29 -4.92 -10.26 -8.99
C SER A 29 -6.11 -9.90 -9.86
N GLU A 30 -7.18 -10.68 -9.80
CA GLU A 30 -8.44 -10.39 -10.50
C GLU A 30 -9.18 -9.23 -9.81
N ILE A 31 -9.65 -8.27 -10.59
CA ILE A 31 -10.45 -7.12 -10.13
C ILE A 31 -11.66 -6.98 -11.06
N GLY A 32 -12.84 -7.43 -10.63
CA GLY A 32 -14.02 -7.41 -11.49
C GLY A 32 -13.81 -8.23 -12.77
N GLU A 33 -13.93 -7.59 -13.92
CA GLU A 33 -13.70 -8.18 -15.24
C GLU A 33 -12.28 -8.04 -15.76
N GLU A 34 -11.35 -7.57 -14.93
CA GLU A 34 -9.96 -7.33 -15.27
C GLU A 34 -9.01 -8.13 -14.38
N VAL A 35 -7.76 -8.22 -14.82
CA VAL A 35 -6.62 -8.70 -14.04
C VAL A 35 -5.63 -7.55 -13.90
N TYR A 36 -5.45 -7.08 -12.68
CA TYR A 36 -4.38 -6.16 -12.34
C TYR A 36 -3.08 -6.93 -12.16
N LEU A 37 -2.02 -6.44 -12.80
CA LEU A 37 -0.69 -7.01 -12.76
C LEU A 37 0.33 -5.93 -12.41
N ARG A 38 1.26 -6.24 -11.48
CA ARG A 38 2.37 -5.39 -11.06
C ARG A 38 3.69 -6.10 -11.27
N ASP A 39 4.59 -5.51 -12.05
CA ASP A 39 6.00 -5.87 -12.11
C ASP A 39 6.78 -4.97 -11.14
N VAL A 40 7.30 -5.54 -10.06
CA VAL A 40 7.98 -4.77 -8.99
C VAL A 40 9.40 -4.37 -9.38
N ASP A 41 10.07 -5.09 -10.29
CA ASP A 41 11.41 -4.76 -10.77
C ASP A 41 11.36 -3.62 -11.80
N ARG A 42 10.38 -3.68 -12.72
CA ARG A 42 10.17 -2.63 -13.74
C ARG A 42 9.31 -1.48 -13.24
N ARG A 43 8.64 -1.65 -12.11
CA ARG A 43 7.70 -0.67 -11.50
C ARG A 43 6.57 -0.31 -12.45
N THR A 44 6.09 -1.28 -13.22
CA THR A 44 5.00 -1.10 -14.19
C THR A 44 3.75 -1.82 -13.75
N ASP A 45 2.62 -1.21 -14.05
CA ASP A 45 1.28 -1.76 -13.82
C ASP A 45 0.62 -2.04 -15.17
N MET A 46 -0.15 -3.13 -15.23
CA MET A 46 -0.94 -3.51 -16.41
C MET A 46 -2.33 -3.95 -15.99
N LEU A 47 -3.32 -3.64 -16.82
CA LEU A 47 -4.67 -4.19 -16.75
C LEU A 47 -4.89 -5.09 -17.96
N LEU A 48 -5.30 -6.31 -17.70
CA LEU A 48 -5.59 -7.32 -18.72
C LEU A 48 -7.06 -7.75 -18.57
N SER A 49 -7.67 -8.24 -19.64
CA SER A 49 -8.98 -8.88 -19.55
C SER A 49 -8.93 -10.06 -18.59
N ARG A 50 -10.01 -10.35 -17.90
CA ARG A 50 -10.16 -11.50 -17.01
C ARG A 50 -9.89 -12.84 -17.69
N SER A 51 -10.05 -12.91 -19.01
CA SER A 51 -9.70 -14.09 -19.81
C SER A 51 -8.21 -14.46 -19.74
N ALA A 52 -7.32 -13.52 -19.38
CA ALA A 52 -5.89 -13.78 -19.16
C ALA A 52 -5.61 -14.60 -17.90
N SER A 53 -6.49 -14.57 -16.90
CA SER A 53 -6.27 -15.18 -15.58
C SER A 53 -5.92 -16.67 -15.62
N PRO A 54 -6.55 -17.54 -16.44
CA PRO A 54 -6.18 -18.95 -16.50
C PRO A 54 -4.75 -19.18 -16.96
N ILE A 55 -4.30 -18.41 -17.95
CA ILE A 55 -2.95 -18.49 -18.49
C ILE A 55 -1.93 -17.99 -17.46
N LEU A 56 -2.19 -16.84 -16.85
CA LEU A 56 -1.30 -16.29 -15.83
C LEU A 56 -1.17 -17.21 -14.61
N ASN A 57 -2.27 -17.83 -14.18
CA ASN A 57 -2.24 -18.82 -13.09
C ASN A 57 -1.46 -20.08 -13.48
N ALA A 58 -1.58 -20.55 -14.71
CA ALA A 58 -0.81 -21.70 -15.19
C ALA A 58 0.70 -21.37 -15.27
N LEU A 59 1.05 -20.15 -15.67
CA LEU A 59 2.42 -19.66 -15.77
C LEU A 59 3.13 -19.42 -14.44
N ARG A 60 2.45 -19.55 -13.30
CA ARG A 60 3.12 -19.63 -11.98
C ARG A 60 4.07 -20.83 -11.88
N GLY A 61 3.82 -21.88 -12.67
CA GLY A 61 4.75 -22.97 -12.93
C GLY A 61 5.33 -22.88 -14.34
N VAL A 62 6.29 -23.74 -14.66
CA VAL A 62 6.82 -23.89 -16.01
C VAL A 62 5.80 -24.61 -16.90
N ARG A 63 5.45 -24.03 -18.05
CA ARG A 63 4.45 -24.58 -18.99
C ARG A 63 4.88 -24.40 -20.44
N SER A 64 4.61 -25.42 -21.26
CA SER A 64 4.68 -25.31 -22.70
C SER A 64 3.46 -24.58 -23.28
N LEU A 65 3.52 -24.13 -24.53
CA LEU A 65 2.33 -23.57 -25.20
C LEU A 65 1.18 -24.58 -25.28
N ALA A 66 1.48 -25.88 -25.48
CA ALA A 66 0.47 -26.92 -25.51
C ALA A 66 -0.26 -27.05 -24.15
N ASP A 67 0.45 -26.95 -23.02
CA ASP A 67 -0.15 -26.95 -21.69
C ASP A 67 -1.10 -25.76 -21.52
N LEU A 68 -0.71 -24.57 -21.96
CA LEU A 68 -1.53 -23.35 -21.84
C LEU A 68 -2.79 -23.44 -22.71
N VAL A 69 -2.70 -23.96 -23.92
CA VAL A 69 -3.88 -24.27 -24.74
C VAL A 69 -4.79 -25.26 -24.02
N GLY A 70 -4.24 -26.33 -23.43
CA GLY A 70 -4.99 -27.31 -22.65
C GLY A 70 -5.69 -26.72 -21.42
N VAL A 71 -5.13 -25.69 -20.81
CA VAL A 71 -5.78 -24.96 -19.70
C VAL A 71 -7.03 -24.23 -20.17
N LEU A 72 -6.98 -23.53 -21.30
CA LEU A 72 -8.12 -22.79 -21.85
C LEU A 72 -9.22 -23.74 -22.35
N THR A 73 -8.85 -24.78 -23.10
CA THR A 73 -9.82 -25.73 -23.68
C THR A 73 -10.61 -26.44 -22.59
N ARG A 74 -9.95 -26.86 -21.49
CA ARG A 74 -10.64 -27.46 -20.33
C ARG A 74 -11.52 -26.47 -19.59
N LYS A 75 -11.03 -25.21 -19.41
CA LYS A 75 -11.78 -24.21 -18.63
C LYS A 75 -13.07 -23.76 -19.30
N TYR A 76 -13.06 -23.63 -20.63
CA TYR A 76 -14.18 -23.10 -21.40
C TYR A 76 -14.94 -24.16 -22.18
N ASP A 77 -14.59 -25.44 -21.99
CA ASP A 77 -15.18 -26.61 -22.67
C ASP A 77 -15.22 -26.44 -24.20
N ILE A 78 -14.09 -26.00 -24.77
CA ILE A 78 -13.93 -25.74 -26.20
C ILE A 78 -12.92 -26.70 -26.83
N LYS A 79 -13.14 -27.07 -28.09
CA LYS A 79 -12.19 -27.91 -28.84
C LYS A 79 -10.98 -27.08 -29.24
N SER A 80 -9.77 -27.64 -29.05
CA SER A 80 -8.53 -26.98 -29.54
C SER A 80 -8.55 -26.94 -31.06
N ASN A 81 -8.24 -25.75 -31.61
CA ASN A 81 -8.09 -25.52 -33.03
C ASN A 81 -6.86 -24.62 -33.30
N ALA A 82 -6.53 -24.41 -34.57
CA ALA A 82 -5.38 -23.61 -34.97
C ALA A 82 -5.48 -22.14 -34.49
N GLN A 83 -6.69 -21.60 -34.45
CA GLN A 83 -6.93 -20.22 -33.99
C GLN A 83 -6.60 -20.07 -32.50
N ILE A 84 -7.07 -20.96 -31.64
CA ILE A 84 -6.79 -20.92 -30.19
C ILE A 84 -5.27 -21.04 -29.94
N LYS A 85 -4.59 -21.92 -30.68
CA LYS A 85 -3.14 -22.04 -30.56
C LYS A 85 -2.44 -20.73 -30.94
N SER A 86 -2.81 -20.12 -32.05
CA SER A 86 -2.29 -18.85 -32.51
C SER A 86 -2.54 -17.72 -31.51
N ASP A 87 -3.76 -17.63 -30.96
CA ASP A 87 -4.12 -16.59 -29.99
C ASP A 87 -3.31 -16.71 -28.70
N VAL A 88 -3.14 -17.94 -28.19
CA VAL A 88 -2.32 -18.22 -26.99
C VAL A 88 -0.85 -17.87 -27.25
N GLU A 89 -0.31 -18.26 -28.41
CA GLU A 89 1.07 -17.97 -28.80
C GLU A 89 1.30 -16.46 -28.89
N GLN A 90 0.41 -15.73 -29.56
CA GLN A 90 0.48 -14.28 -29.68
C GLN A 90 0.39 -13.61 -28.31
N PHE A 91 -0.53 -14.03 -27.45
CA PHE A 91 -0.68 -13.50 -26.10
C PHE A 91 0.57 -13.75 -25.25
N VAL A 92 1.08 -14.99 -25.20
CA VAL A 92 2.31 -15.32 -24.47
C VAL A 92 3.53 -14.56 -25.01
N SER A 93 3.62 -14.42 -26.34
CA SER A 93 4.70 -13.65 -26.97
C SER A 93 4.66 -12.17 -26.58
N SER A 94 3.48 -11.56 -26.49
CA SER A 94 3.32 -10.19 -26.00
C SER A 94 3.74 -10.05 -24.54
N LEU A 95 3.40 -11.00 -23.68
CA LEU A 95 3.83 -11.03 -22.28
C LEU A 95 5.35 -11.21 -22.14
N VAL A 96 5.97 -12.01 -23.01
CA VAL A 96 7.43 -12.15 -23.07
C VAL A 96 8.08 -10.82 -23.49
N ALA A 97 7.55 -10.16 -24.52
CA ALA A 97 8.06 -8.86 -24.98
C ALA A 97 8.00 -7.79 -23.89
N CYS A 98 6.93 -7.79 -23.07
CA CYS A 98 6.81 -6.92 -21.90
C CYS A 98 7.62 -7.40 -20.68
N GLY A 99 8.24 -8.59 -20.75
CA GLY A 99 9.02 -9.20 -19.66
C GLY A 99 8.20 -9.72 -18.49
N VAL A 100 6.89 -9.82 -18.65
CA VAL A 100 5.97 -10.43 -17.68
C VAL A 100 6.18 -11.94 -17.60
N VAL A 101 6.54 -12.55 -18.73
CA VAL A 101 6.79 -13.99 -18.89
C VAL A 101 8.22 -14.21 -19.35
N GLU A 102 8.86 -15.21 -18.79
CA GLU A 102 10.22 -15.65 -19.14
C GLU A 102 10.17 -16.94 -19.94
N LYS A 103 11.03 -17.04 -20.97
CA LYS A 103 11.31 -18.30 -21.66
C LYS A 103 12.26 -19.13 -20.80
N VAL A 104 11.91 -20.38 -20.55
CA VAL A 104 12.72 -21.33 -19.77
C VAL A 104 13.32 -22.36 -20.72
N CYS A 105 14.64 -22.40 -20.80
CA CYS A 105 15.36 -23.49 -21.47
C CYS A 105 15.58 -24.61 -20.45
N ASP A 106 15.40 -25.89 -20.86
CA ASP A 106 15.55 -27.07 -20.00
C ASP A 106 16.89 -27.09 -19.25
N LYS A 107 16.94 -26.59 -18.03
CA LYS A 107 17.96 -26.84 -16.99
C LYS A 107 17.95 -25.79 -15.86
N SER A 108 16.82 -25.20 -15.52
CA SER A 108 16.73 -24.35 -14.34
C SER A 108 16.17 -25.16 -13.13
N PRO A 109 16.76 -25.02 -11.92
CA PRO A 109 16.19 -25.65 -10.75
C PRO A 109 14.77 -25.18 -10.50
N GLU A 110 13.91 -26.07 -10.04
CA GLU A 110 12.53 -25.80 -9.66
C GLU A 110 12.46 -24.60 -8.70
N CYS A 111 11.90 -23.52 -9.18
CA CYS A 111 11.46 -22.45 -8.28
C CYS A 111 10.29 -23.00 -7.44
N VAL A 112 10.40 -22.89 -6.14
CA VAL A 112 9.33 -23.19 -5.18
C VAL A 112 8.03 -22.57 -5.72
N GLY A 113 7.08 -23.43 -6.09
CA GLY A 113 5.83 -23.02 -6.68
C GLY A 113 5.08 -22.08 -5.74
N VAL A 114 4.78 -20.89 -6.22
CA VAL A 114 3.81 -20.00 -5.57
C VAL A 114 2.45 -20.70 -5.69
N GLU A 115 1.81 -21.01 -4.57
CA GLU A 115 0.48 -21.64 -4.59
C GLU A 115 -0.48 -20.86 -5.48
N PRO A 116 -1.31 -21.56 -6.32
CA PRO A 116 -2.29 -20.89 -7.15
C PRO A 116 -3.26 -20.11 -6.28
N MET A 117 -3.53 -18.86 -6.65
CA MET A 117 -4.55 -18.06 -5.99
C MET A 117 -5.86 -18.82 -5.99
N LEU A 118 -6.30 -19.28 -4.82
CA LEU A 118 -7.63 -19.82 -4.64
C LEU A 118 -8.62 -18.75 -5.13
N LYS A 119 -9.57 -19.18 -5.97
CA LYS A 119 -10.66 -18.30 -6.38
C LYS A 119 -11.30 -17.73 -5.12
N SER A 120 -11.18 -16.43 -4.90
CA SER A 120 -11.93 -15.75 -3.85
C SER A 120 -13.40 -16.10 -4.04
N LYS A 121 -14.01 -16.77 -3.06
CA LYS A 121 -15.44 -17.12 -3.06
C LYS A 121 -16.34 -15.88 -3.01
N THR A 122 -15.76 -14.69 -2.88
CA THR A 122 -16.46 -13.41 -2.83
C THR A 122 -16.41 -12.72 -4.20
N ALA A 123 -17.21 -13.21 -5.13
CA ALA A 123 -17.57 -12.46 -6.32
C ALA A 123 -18.55 -11.35 -5.90
N GLY A 124 -18.02 -10.14 -5.59
CA GLY A 124 -18.85 -9.00 -5.17
C GLY A 124 -17.97 -7.84 -4.65
N ASN A 125 -18.57 -6.66 -4.51
CA ASN A 125 -17.92 -5.41 -4.09
C ASN A 125 -17.32 -5.40 -2.66
N ASN A 126 -17.29 -6.53 -1.95
CA ASN A 126 -16.86 -6.65 -0.55
C ASN A 126 -15.56 -7.47 -0.39
N ARG A 127 -14.60 -7.27 -1.29
CA ARG A 127 -13.30 -7.94 -1.25
C ARG A 127 -12.34 -7.21 -0.31
N LEU A 128 -11.65 -7.94 0.56
CA LEU A 128 -10.48 -7.43 1.27
C LEU A 128 -9.32 -7.30 0.27
N TRP A 129 -8.92 -6.06 -0.07
CA TRP A 129 -7.85 -5.80 -1.04
C TRP A 129 -6.48 -5.66 -0.38
N ALA A 130 -6.44 -5.03 0.79
CA ALA A 130 -5.21 -4.73 1.48
C ALA A 130 -5.30 -4.99 2.99
N VAL A 131 -4.19 -5.42 3.59
CA VAL A 131 -4.05 -5.52 5.03
C VAL A 131 -2.77 -4.86 5.49
N THR A 132 -2.85 -4.10 6.60
CA THR A 132 -1.68 -3.58 7.30
C THR A 132 -1.42 -4.45 8.52
N LEU A 133 -0.21 -5.00 8.63
CA LEU A 133 0.24 -5.79 9.75
C LEU A 133 1.21 -4.96 10.60
N GLU A 134 0.78 -4.55 11.79
CA GLU A 134 1.64 -3.92 12.78
C GLU A 134 2.32 -5.04 13.58
N LEU A 135 3.51 -5.50 13.15
CA LEU A 135 4.13 -6.73 13.68
C LEU A 135 4.50 -6.64 15.16
N THR A 136 4.96 -5.46 15.59
CA THR A 136 5.36 -5.19 16.97
C THR A 136 5.13 -3.74 17.32
N TYR A 137 4.89 -3.45 18.61
CA TYR A 137 4.89 -2.07 19.08
C TYR A 137 6.22 -1.65 19.71
N ARG A 138 7.22 -2.53 19.71
CA ARG A 138 8.59 -2.14 20.05
C ARG A 138 9.15 -1.21 19.00
N CYS A 139 9.87 -0.17 19.43
CA CYS A 139 10.49 0.81 18.55
C CYS A 139 11.79 1.31 19.17
N ASN A 140 12.78 1.56 18.35
CA ASN A 140 14.07 2.17 18.73
C ASN A 140 14.06 3.70 18.60
N GLU A 141 12.89 4.31 18.30
CA GLU A 141 12.63 5.74 18.33
C GLU A 141 11.53 6.09 19.34
N LYS A 142 11.46 7.38 19.71
CA LYS A 142 10.45 7.94 20.62
C LYS A 142 9.80 9.19 20.01
N CYS A 143 9.31 9.05 18.78
CA CYS A 143 8.79 10.17 17.99
C CYS A 143 7.68 10.92 18.73
N ILE A 144 7.77 12.25 18.77
CA ILE A 144 6.84 13.11 19.51
C ILE A 144 5.39 13.04 19.01
N HIS A 145 5.20 12.70 17.73
CA HIS A 145 3.90 12.59 17.05
C HIS A 145 3.36 11.16 16.96
N CYS A 146 4.11 10.16 17.47
CA CYS A 146 3.75 8.76 17.32
C CYS A 146 2.34 8.48 17.82
N TYR A 147 1.51 7.84 16.98
CA TYR A 147 0.15 7.43 17.34
C TYR A 147 0.13 6.22 18.27
N LEU A 148 1.23 5.45 18.30
CA LEU A 148 1.45 4.40 19.26
C LEU A 148 2.00 5.04 20.54
N ASP A 149 1.24 5.02 21.63
CA ASP A 149 1.78 5.36 22.94
C ASP A 149 2.50 4.14 23.51
N THR A 150 3.72 3.92 23.02
CA THR A 150 4.53 2.74 23.35
C THR A 150 4.81 2.60 24.84
N SER A 151 4.82 3.73 25.58
CA SER A 151 5.02 3.73 27.05
C SER A 151 3.87 3.09 27.80
N LYS A 152 2.65 3.19 27.27
CA LYS A 152 1.42 2.65 27.90
C LYS A 152 1.01 1.27 27.38
N ILE A 153 1.37 0.93 26.15
CA ILE A 153 0.90 -0.26 25.44
C ILE A 153 1.84 -1.45 25.61
N ALA A 154 3.16 -1.23 25.65
CA ALA A 154 4.19 -2.25 25.48
C ALA A 154 4.34 -3.26 26.61
N GLN A 155 3.67 -3.14 27.74
CA GLN A 155 4.06 -3.89 28.95
C GLN A 155 3.15 -5.06 29.36
N LYS A 156 2.02 -5.34 28.72
CA LYS A 156 1.05 -6.29 29.29
C LYS A 156 0.51 -7.40 28.38
N LYS A 157 0.82 -7.45 27.08
CA LYS A 157 0.24 -8.47 26.18
C LYS A 157 1.34 -9.17 25.37
N CYS A 158 1.24 -10.50 25.19
CA CYS A 158 2.09 -11.23 24.28
C CYS A 158 1.79 -10.84 22.82
N GLU A 159 2.80 -10.44 22.06
CA GLU A 159 2.69 -10.20 20.62
C GLU A 159 2.41 -11.52 19.87
N LEU A 160 1.79 -11.44 18.69
CA LEU A 160 1.59 -12.56 17.79
C LEU A 160 2.96 -13.08 17.31
N LYS A 161 3.11 -14.41 17.25
CA LYS A 161 4.31 -15.09 16.75
C LYS A 161 4.19 -15.37 15.25
N ALA A 162 5.27 -15.84 14.62
CA ALA A 162 5.29 -16.17 13.20
C ALA A 162 4.12 -17.06 12.76
N GLY A 163 3.79 -18.10 13.53
CA GLY A 163 2.68 -19.02 13.22
C GLY A 163 1.32 -18.33 13.21
N ASP A 164 1.09 -17.40 14.14
CA ASP A 164 -0.14 -16.61 14.20
C ASP A 164 -0.24 -15.67 12.99
N TRP A 165 0.86 -14.96 12.66
CA TRP A 165 0.90 -14.09 11.50
C TRP A 165 0.69 -14.84 10.19
N LYS A 166 1.29 -16.01 10.02
CA LYS A 166 1.09 -16.85 8.82
C LYS A 166 -0.36 -17.27 8.68
N ARG A 167 -1.01 -17.70 9.77
CA ARG A 167 -2.45 -18.03 9.78
C ARG A 167 -3.30 -16.81 9.39
N VAL A 168 -2.99 -15.62 9.92
CA VAL A 168 -3.70 -14.38 9.56
C VAL A 168 -3.50 -14.04 8.08
N ILE A 169 -2.29 -14.17 7.55
CA ILE A 169 -1.99 -13.94 6.14
C ILE A 169 -2.77 -14.91 5.25
N ASP A 170 -2.85 -16.20 5.61
CA ASP A 170 -3.64 -17.20 4.89
C ASP A 170 -5.11 -16.79 4.82
N GLN A 171 -5.71 -16.43 5.96
CA GLN A 171 -7.10 -16.00 6.01
C GLN A 171 -7.36 -14.70 5.22
N CYS A 172 -6.44 -13.75 5.25
CA CYS A 172 -6.53 -12.56 4.41
C CYS A 172 -6.43 -12.91 2.91
N TYR A 173 -5.52 -13.82 2.56
CA TYR A 173 -5.36 -14.32 1.19
C TYR A 173 -6.63 -14.99 0.67
N GLU A 174 -7.28 -15.82 1.47
CA GLU A 174 -8.56 -16.47 1.14
C GLU A 174 -9.70 -15.46 0.90
N LEU A 175 -9.66 -14.31 1.58
CA LEU A 175 -10.57 -13.18 1.36
C LEU A 175 -10.21 -12.34 0.12
N GLY A 176 -9.18 -12.74 -0.62
CA GLY A 176 -8.72 -12.08 -1.82
C GLY A 176 -7.79 -10.89 -1.57
N CYS A 177 -7.17 -10.81 -0.38
CA CYS A 177 -6.19 -9.78 -0.09
C CYS A 177 -4.97 -9.95 -1.02
N PHE A 178 -4.62 -8.85 -1.68
CA PHE A 178 -3.52 -8.83 -2.63
C PHE A 178 -2.31 -8.04 -2.13
N LYS A 179 -2.55 -7.07 -1.26
CA LYS A 179 -1.51 -6.15 -0.78
C LYS A 179 -1.35 -6.23 0.74
N VAL A 180 -0.13 -6.44 1.18
CA VAL A 180 0.24 -6.45 2.59
C VAL A 180 1.23 -5.33 2.86
N LEU A 181 0.90 -4.47 3.82
CA LEU A 181 1.83 -3.50 4.38
C LEU A 181 2.33 -4.02 5.73
N VAL A 182 3.62 -4.19 5.87
CA VAL A 182 4.27 -4.52 7.14
C VAL A 182 4.80 -3.24 7.78
N THR A 183 4.40 -3.00 9.02
CA THR A 183 4.76 -1.82 9.82
C THR A 183 4.66 -2.15 11.32
N GLY A 184 4.48 -1.13 12.18
CA GLY A 184 4.30 -1.27 13.63
C GLY A 184 4.90 -0.09 14.38
N GLY A 185 5.61 -0.36 15.46
CA GLY A 185 6.61 0.56 16.00
C GLY A 185 7.79 0.58 15.04
N GLU A 186 8.69 -0.41 15.15
CA GLU A 186 9.68 -0.72 14.12
C GLU A 186 9.58 -2.21 13.78
N PRO A 187 9.07 -2.58 12.58
CA PRO A 187 8.77 -3.98 12.25
C PRO A 187 10.02 -4.86 12.22
N THR A 188 11.19 -4.31 11.89
CA THR A 188 12.47 -5.06 11.85
C THR A 188 12.96 -5.53 13.23
N LEU A 189 12.35 -5.02 14.32
CA LEU A 189 12.60 -5.50 15.67
C LEU A 189 11.76 -6.74 16.02
N HIS A 190 10.83 -7.15 15.16
CA HIS A 190 10.13 -8.43 15.35
C HIS A 190 11.05 -9.59 14.97
N PRO A 191 11.22 -10.60 15.84
CA PRO A 191 12.20 -11.69 15.61
C PRO A 191 11.93 -12.47 14.32
N ASP A 192 10.66 -12.57 13.93
CA ASP A 192 10.22 -13.33 12.76
C ASP A 192 9.96 -12.43 11.52
N PHE A 193 10.40 -11.16 11.54
CA PHE A 193 10.15 -10.18 10.46
C PHE A 193 10.43 -10.75 9.07
N LEU A 194 11.65 -11.29 8.84
CA LEU A 194 12.04 -11.86 7.55
C LEU A 194 11.17 -13.06 7.14
N SER A 195 10.87 -13.94 8.10
CA SER A 195 10.04 -15.12 7.85
C SER A 195 8.63 -14.73 7.42
N ILE A 196 8.06 -13.70 8.04
CA ILE A 196 6.73 -13.16 7.71
C ILE A 196 6.77 -12.51 6.32
N CYS A 197 7.77 -11.68 6.03
CA CYS A 197 7.92 -11.05 4.71
C CYS A 197 8.08 -12.09 3.59
N LYS A 198 8.93 -13.10 3.78
CA LYS A 198 9.11 -14.21 2.83
C LYS A 198 7.80 -14.98 2.62
N TYR A 199 7.01 -15.17 3.67
CA TYR A 199 5.72 -15.84 3.59
C TYR A 199 4.70 -15.07 2.75
N VAL A 200 4.58 -13.76 2.96
CA VAL A 200 3.71 -12.88 2.15
C VAL A 200 4.05 -12.98 0.67
N ILE A 201 5.33 -12.86 0.33
CA ILE A 201 5.80 -12.95 -1.06
C ILE A 201 5.55 -14.34 -1.64
N GLY A 202 5.82 -15.40 -0.85
CA GLY A 202 5.57 -16.79 -1.25
C GLY A 202 4.10 -17.10 -1.56
N LYS A 203 3.16 -16.36 -0.95
CA LYS A 203 1.73 -16.42 -1.30
C LYS A 203 1.37 -15.63 -2.57
N GLY A 204 2.32 -14.96 -3.20
CA GLY A 204 2.07 -14.12 -4.38
C GLY A 204 1.34 -12.81 -4.06
N MET A 205 1.46 -12.32 -2.82
CA MET A 205 0.91 -11.04 -2.39
C MET A 205 1.96 -9.94 -2.51
N LEU A 206 1.55 -8.72 -2.88
CA LEU A 206 2.43 -7.55 -2.90
C LEU A 206 2.80 -7.14 -1.47
N LEU A 207 4.08 -7.00 -1.20
CA LEU A 207 4.61 -6.58 0.09
C LEU A 207 5.13 -5.14 0.03
N ASP A 208 4.59 -4.27 0.87
CA ASP A 208 5.19 -2.98 1.22
C ASP A 208 5.80 -3.06 2.63
N ILE A 209 6.93 -2.40 2.84
CA ILE A 209 7.61 -2.33 4.13
C ILE A 209 7.75 -0.87 4.55
N TYR A 210 7.25 -0.53 5.75
CA TYR A 210 7.47 0.77 6.38
C TYR A 210 8.33 0.60 7.60
N SER A 211 9.50 1.23 7.60
CA SER A 211 10.51 1.16 8.65
C SER A 211 11.07 2.55 8.98
N ASN A 212 11.60 2.74 10.16
CA ASN A 212 12.41 3.93 10.46
C ASN A 212 13.85 3.80 9.93
N GLY A 213 14.25 2.61 9.48
CA GLY A 213 15.54 2.36 8.86
C GLY A 213 16.73 2.24 9.81
N LEU A 214 16.54 2.42 11.13
CA LEU A 214 17.66 2.44 12.09
C LEU A 214 18.19 1.05 12.44
N ALA A 215 17.36 0.02 12.37
CA ALA A 215 17.70 -1.34 12.78
C ALA A 215 18.07 -2.25 11.59
N ILE A 216 18.33 -1.69 10.42
CA ILE A 216 18.76 -2.45 9.24
C ILE A 216 20.28 -2.73 9.36
N SER A 217 20.63 -3.92 9.81
CA SER A 217 22.02 -4.42 9.77
C SER A 217 22.41 -4.84 8.35
N ASP A 218 23.72 -4.98 8.11
CA ASP A 218 24.22 -5.42 6.80
C ASP A 218 23.62 -6.79 6.42
N GLY A 219 23.56 -7.75 7.36
CA GLY A 219 22.95 -9.06 7.11
C GLY A 219 21.44 -8.97 6.79
N LEU A 220 20.69 -8.10 7.48
CA LEU A 220 19.28 -7.89 7.17
C LEU A 220 19.10 -7.21 5.80
N PHE A 221 19.96 -6.26 5.47
CA PHE A 221 19.96 -5.62 4.14
C PHE A 221 20.25 -6.64 3.04
N ASP A 222 21.25 -7.53 3.23
CA ASP A 222 21.60 -8.57 2.24
C ASP A 222 20.42 -9.52 1.95
N GLU A 223 19.66 -9.89 2.98
CA GLU A 223 18.44 -10.68 2.84
C GLU A 223 17.32 -9.89 2.10
N LEU A 224 17.11 -8.64 2.46
CA LEU A 224 16.05 -7.81 1.89
C LEU A 224 16.34 -7.39 0.45
N LYS A 225 17.60 -7.09 0.09
CA LYS A 225 17.94 -6.62 -1.27
C LYS A 225 17.62 -7.62 -2.37
N VAL A 226 17.61 -8.92 -2.06
CA VAL A 226 17.28 -9.99 -3.03
C VAL A 226 15.79 -10.32 -3.07
N MET A 227 15.01 -9.92 -2.07
CA MET A 227 13.57 -10.19 -2.02
C MET A 227 12.79 -9.33 -3.02
N LYS A 228 11.72 -9.88 -3.59
CA LYS A 228 10.83 -9.19 -4.55
C LYS A 228 9.66 -8.54 -3.84
N PHE A 229 9.89 -7.47 -3.07
CA PHE A 229 8.83 -6.66 -2.47
C PHE A 229 8.50 -5.43 -3.34
N ASN A 230 7.29 -4.87 -3.18
CA ASN A 230 6.80 -3.76 -3.98
C ASN A 230 7.50 -2.44 -3.65
N SER A 231 7.59 -2.08 -2.36
CA SER A 231 8.26 -0.83 -1.96
C SER A 231 8.84 -0.90 -0.55
N PHE A 232 9.86 -0.08 -0.32
CA PHE A 232 10.44 0.18 0.99
C PHE A 232 10.31 1.65 1.33
N SER A 233 9.66 1.98 2.44
CA SER A 233 9.51 3.36 2.87
C SER A 233 10.24 3.61 4.16
N VAL A 234 10.91 4.75 4.23
CA VAL A 234 11.49 5.27 5.48
C VAL A 234 10.78 6.52 5.95
N SER A 235 10.81 6.76 7.26
CA SER A 235 10.23 7.96 7.87
C SER A 235 11.30 9.02 8.05
N LEU A 236 11.18 10.17 7.38
CA LEU A 236 12.02 11.35 7.59
C LEU A 236 11.13 12.59 7.66
N TYR A 237 11.48 13.55 8.52
CA TYR A 237 10.58 14.68 8.85
C TYR A 237 11.16 16.04 8.47
N GLY A 238 12.44 16.12 8.14
CA GLY A 238 13.17 17.33 7.79
C GLY A 238 14.68 17.06 7.79
N PRO A 239 15.54 18.09 7.70
CA PRO A 239 16.99 17.96 7.83
C PRO A 239 17.40 17.35 9.17
N SER A 240 18.67 16.91 9.25
CA SER A 240 19.25 16.15 10.37
C SER A 240 18.82 16.64 11.76
N ASN A 241 19.08 17.90 12.08
CA ASN A 241 18.78 18.45 13.40
C ASN A 241 17.29 18.47 13.75
N PHE A 242 16.42 18.66 12.75
CA PHE A 242 14.98 18.66 12.97
C PHE A 242 14.46 17.22 13.11
N HIS A 243 14.86 16.34 12.23
CA HIS A 243 14.48 14.92 12.30
C HIS A 243 14.85 14.30 13.65
N ASP A 244 16.10 14.47 14.10
CA ASP A 244 16.59 13.94 15.37
C ASP A 244 15.79 14.46 16.59
N LYS A 245 15.36 15.71 16.55
CA LYS A 245 14.46 16.29 17.59
C LYS A 245 13.09 15.63 17.58
N ILE A 246 12.53 15.30 16.40
CA ILE A 246 11.24 14.64 16.26
C ILE A 246 11.33 13.19 16.76
N THR A 247 12.35 12.44 16.37
CA THR A 247 12.55 11.03 16.73
C THR A 247 13.10 10.84 18.14
N LYS A 248 13.69 11.90 18.72
CA LYS A 248 14.46 11.88 19.97
C LYS A 248 15.64 10.91 19.95
N VAL A 249 16.23 10.72 18.78
CA VAL A 249 17.42 9.88 18.59
C VAL A 249 18.46 10.64 17.78
N LYS A 250 19.59 10.95 18.43
CA LYS A 250 20.72 11.64 17.78
C LYS A 250 21.31 10.77 16.66
N GLY A 251 21.52 11.37 15.47
CA GLY A 251 22.06 10.68 14.30
C GLY A 251 21.04 9.73 13.64
N SER A 252 19.76 9.85 13.94
CA SER A 252 18.73 9.04 13.29
C SER A 252 18.57 9.42 11.83
N PHE A 253 18.66 10.70 11.48
CA PHE A 253 18.57 11.15 10.11
C PHE A 253 19.60 10.49 9.20
N GLU A 254 20.86 10.57 9.55
CA GLU A 254 21.97 10.04 8.73
C GLU A 254 21.82 8.54 8.52
N ARG A 255 21.47 7.79 9.58
CA ARG A 255 21.27 6.34 9.50
C ARG A 255 20.08 5.97 8.64
N THR A 256 18.94 6.63 8.83
CA THR A 256 17.73 6.40 8.06
C THR A 256 17.94 6.77 6.58
N PHE A 257 18.56 7.93 6.32
CA PHE A 257 18.86 8.36 4.96
C PHE A 257 19.85 7.42 4.25
N LYS A 258 20.92 6.98 4.98
CA LYS A 258 21.85 5.95 4.48
C LYS A 258 21.10 4.67 4.10
N THR A 259 20.20 4.19 4.95
CA THR A 259 19.39 3.00 4.66
C THR A 259 18.53 3.19 3.40
N ALA A 260 17.87 4.34 3.25
CA ALA A 260 17.10 4.66 2.05
C ALA A 260 17.99 4.61 0.79
N MET A 261 19.19 5.19 0.85
CA MET A 261 20.16 5.16 -0.24
C MET A 261 20.65 3.74 -0.56
N MET A 262 20.94 2.91 0.43
CA MET A 262 21.34 1.51 0.23
C MET A 262 20.30 0.74 -0.58
N PHE A 263 19.01 0.82 -0.20
CA PHE A 263 17.93 0.18 -0.94
C PHE A 263 17.72 0.78 -2.33
N LYS A 264 17.84 2.11 -2.47
CA LYS A 264 17.76 2.78 -3.77
C LYS A 264 18.87 2.32 -4.72
N CYS A 265 20.10 2.24 -4.25
CA CYS A 265 21.26 1.74 -5.03
C CYS A 265 21.12 0.26 -5.39
N ALA A 266 20.43 -0.53 -4.53
CA ALA A 266 20.08 -1.92 -4.83
C ALA A 266 18.88 -2.07 -5.80
N GLY A 267 18.43 -0.97 -6.43
CA GLY A 267 17.35 -0.98 -7.43
C GLY A 267 15.94 -1.09 -6.85
N LYS A 268 15.77 -0.97 -5.53
CA LYS A 268 14.45 -1.06 -4.90
C LYS A 268 13.62 0.21 -5.10
N ASP A 269 12.30 0.06 -5.10
CA ASP A 269 11.39 1.20 -5.05
C ASP A 269 11.37 1.76 -3.63
N VAL A 270 12.00 2.95 -3.47
CA VAL A 270 12.17 3.60 -2.16
C VAL A 270 11.50 4.95 -2.17
N TYR A 271 10.76 5.25 -1.13
CA TYR A 271 10.26 6.59 -0.88
C TYR A 271 10.30 6.98 0.60
N VAL A 272 10.34 8.27 0.84
CA VAL A 272 10.27 8.86 2.18
C VAL A 272 8.82 9.16 2.51
N LYS A 273 8.38 8.77 3.71
CA LYS A 273 7.15 9.25 4.32
C LYS A 273 7.47 10.37 5.30
N SER A 274 6.81 11.52 5.14
CA SER A 274 7.03 12.67 5.99
C SER A 274 5.71 13.20 6.54
N VAL A 275 5.58 13.21 7.86
CA VAL A 275 4.50 13.93 8.54
C VAL A 275 4.89 15.40 8.60
N LEU A 276 3.95 16.30 8.28
CA LEU A 276 4.16 17.73 8.30
C LEU A 276 3.80 18.31 9.67
N PHE A 277 4.63 19.24 10.16
CA PHE A 277 4.50 19.82 11.47
C PHE A 277 4.29 21.34 11.42
N HIS A 278 3.44 21.86 12.29
CA HIS A 278 3.26 23.28 12.51
C HIS A 278 4.60 24.01 12.71
N ARG A 279 4.79 25.13 12.04
CA ARG A 279 6.01 25.98 12.02
C ARG A 279 7.25 25.30 11.40
N HIS A 280 7.10 24.12 10.79
CA HIS A 280 8.23 23.38 10.23
C HIS A 280 8.02 22.99 8.75
N LEU A 281 7.16 23.72 8.05
CA LEU A 281 6.92 23.46 6.63
C LEU A 281 8.18 23.66 5.77
N LYS A 282 9.05 24.61 6.17
CA LYS A 282 10.35 24.83 5.54
C LYS A 282 11.24 23.60 5.60
N ASP A 283 11.30 22.93 6.76
CA ASP A 283 12.11 21.71 6.95
C ASP A 283 11.66 20.58 6.04
N TYR A 284 10.34 20.45 5.81
CA TYR A 284 9.80 19.48 4.85
C TYR A 284 10.27 19.77 3.42
N PHE A 285 10.19 21.03 2.94
CA PHE A 285 10.59 21.35 1.58
C PHE A 285 12.11 21.23 1.37
N GLU A 286 12.91 21.45 2.40
CA GLU A 286 14.35 21.21 2.37
C GLU A 286 14.63 19.71 2.24
N LEU A 287 13.99 18.87 3.04
CA LEU A 287 14.06 17.41 2.93
C LEU A 287 13.64 16.93 1.53
N LYS A 288 12.54 17.46 0.99
CA LYS A 288 12.05 17.12 -0.35
C LYS A 288 13.11 17.38 -1.40
N LYS A 289 13.74 18.57 -1.39
CA LYS A 289 14.84 18.90 -2.32
C LYS A 289 16.04 17.97 -2.16
N MET A 290 16.39 17.58 -0.92
CA MET A 290 17.49 16.65 -0.67
C MET A 290 17.19 15.27 -1.28
N CYS A 291 15.99 14.76 -1.07
CA CYS A 291 15.55 13.46 -1.60
C CYS A 291 15.45 13.46 -3.13
N GLU A 292 14.93 14.54 -3.73
CA GLU A 292 14.80 14.69 -5.18
C GLU A 292 16.16 14.64 -5.89
N ARG A 293 17.21 15.25 -5.31
CA ARG A 293 18.58 15.20 -5.85
C ARG A 293 19.14 13.79 -6.00
N VAL A 294 18.65 12.84 -5.19
CA VAL A 294 19.07 11.44 -5.23
C VAL A 294 17.99 10.53 -5.83
N GLY A 295 16.93 11.12 -6.41
CA GLY A 295 15.85 10.38 -7.08
C GLY A 295 14.98 9.57 -6.12
N ILE A 296 14.80 10.01 -4.87
CA ILE A 296 13.87 9.44 -3.89
C ILE A 296 12.67 10.37 -3.77
N SER A 297 11.46 9.86 -3.99
CA SER A 297 10.24 10.64 -3.82
C SER A 297 9.87 10.78 -2.34
N VAL A 298 9.30 11.94 -1.97
CA VAL A 298 8.76 12.19 -0.63
C VAL A 298 7.24 12.20 -0.70
N LYS A 299 6.60 11.39 0.14
CA LYS A 299 5.14 11.32 0.27
C LYS A 299 4.72 12.02 1.56
N PRO A 300 4.17 13.22 1.48
CA PRO A 300 3.77 13.99 2.65
C PRO A 300 2.50 13.43 3.29
N SER A 301 2.38 13.59 4.60
CA SER A 301 1.14 13.40 5.36
C SER A 301 0.82 14.64 6.17
N ILE A 302 -0.29 15.27 5.86
CA ILE A 302 -0.81 16.40 6.66
C ILE A 302 -1.67 15.93 7.85
N ALA A 303 -2.09 14.65 7.83
CA ALA A 303 -2.90 14.07 8.87
C ALA A 303 -2.02 13.56 10.02
N LEU A 304 -2.19 14.13 11.19
CA LEU A 304 -1.71 13.54 12.43
C LEU A 304 -2.71 12.48 12.89
N LEU A 305 -2.23 11.25 13.05
CA LEU A 305 -3.07 10.15 13.49
C LEU A 305 -3.47 10.33 14.97
N PRO A 306 -4.73 10.03 15.33
CA PRO A 306 -5.14 10.00 16.73
C PRO A 306 -4.36 8.91 17.47
N GLY A 307 -3.94 9.20 18.70
CA GLY A 307 -3.27 8.20 19.53
C GLY A 307 -4.19 7.01 19.85
N ARG A 308 -3.63 5.81 19.91
CA ARG A 308 -4.35 4.58 20.28
C ARG A 308 -4.95 4.66 21.69
N SER A 309 -4.32 5.41 22.58
CA SER A 309 -4.80 5.66 23.95
C SER A 309 -5.75 6.86 24.08
N GLY A 310 -6.13 7.48 22.95
CA GLY A 310 -6.95 8.69 22.92
C GLY A 310 -6.11 9.98 22.92
N GLY A 311 -6.66 11.05 22.37
CA GLY A 311 -6.02 12.35 22.25
C GLY A 311 -5.21 12.50 20.96
N ALA A 312 -5.58 13.47 20.13
CA ALA A 312 -4.77 13.88 19.00
C ALA A 312 -3.71 14.87 19.51
N LYS A 313 -2.45 14.71 19.07
CA LYS A 313 -1.40 15.72 19.33
C LYS A 313 -1.58 16.92 18.40
N MET A 314 -2.75 17.53 18.44
CA MET A 314 -3.20 18.58 17.51
C MET A 314 -2.33 19.84 17.52
N SER A 315 -1.57 20.08 18.61
CA SER A 315 -0.61 21.18 18.68
C SER A 315 0.50 21.10 17.62
N PHE A 316 0.70 19.94 17.04
CA PHE A 316 1.67 19.72 15.95
C PHE A 316 1.04 19.85 14.56
N ALA A 317 -0.29 19.96 14.44
CA ALA A 317 -0.97 20.05 13.15
C ALA A 317 -0.68 21.41 12.48
N LEU A 318 -0.57 21.40 11.15
CA LEU A 318 -0.44 22.63 10.37
C LEU A 318 -1.60 23.58 10.64
N SER A 319 -1.29 24.87 10.73
CA SER A 319 -2.30 25.94 10.72
C SER A 319 -2.95 26.06 9.33
N ASP A 320 -4.06 26.79 9.27
CA ASP A 320 -4.77 27.01 8.01
C ASP A 320 -3.88 27.70 6.96
N SER A 321 -3.08 28.70 7.37
CA SER A 321 -2.16 29.40 6.49
C SER A 321 -1.05 28.48 5.96
N GLU A 322 -0.51 27.59 6.81
CA GLU A 322 0.49 26.60 6.40
C GLU A 322 -0.09 25.52 5.46
N LEU A 323 -1.35 25.13 5.66
CA LEU A 323 -2.04 24.22 4.72
C LEU A 323 -2.19 24.85 3.34
N VAL A 324 -2.52 26.16 3.27
CA VAL A 324 -2.56 26.91 2.00
C VAL A 324 -1.17 26.99 1.37
N GLU A 325 -0.16 27.40 2.14
CA GLU A 325 1.22 27.46 1.66
C GLU A 325 1.69 26.10 1.13
N PHE A 326 1.43 25.03 1.88
CA PHE A 326 1.76 23.68 1.46
C PHE A 326 1.05 23.29 0.14
N ALA A 327 -0.25 23.54 0.04
CA ALA A 327 -1.03 23.24 -1.16
C ALA A 327 -0.48 23.98 -2.39
N ILE A 328 -0.15 25.26 -2.25
CA ILE A 328 0.41 26.08 -3.33
C ILE A 328 1.78 25.52 -3.78
N ARG A 329 2.65 25.21 -2.84
CA ARG A 329 4.04 24.79 -3.14
C ARG A 329 4.16 23.33 -3.60
N GLU A 330 3.28 22.43 -3.13
CA GLU A 330 3.33 21.01 -3.47
C GLU A 330 2.69 20.72 -4.81
N SER A 331 1.61 21.41 -5.14
CA SER A 331 0.74 21.04 -6.25
C SER A 331 1.03 21.81 -7.54
N GLY A 332 1.79 22.92 -7.48
CA GLY A 332 1.77 23.84 -8.59
C GLY A 332 0.33 24.23 -8.93
N GLU A 333 0.06 24.58 -10.18
CA GLU A 333 -1.30 24.99 -10.63
C GLU A 333 -2.25 23.81 -10.93
N ASN A 334 -1.76 22.56 -10.98
CA ASN A 334 -2.51 21.39 -11.54
C ASN A 334 -3.00 20.33 -10.54
N CYS A 335 -2.99 20.55 -9.23
CA CYS A 335 -3.30 19.49 -8.24
C CYS A 335 -4.79 19.14 -8.06
N MET A 336 -5.70 19.79 -8.76
CA MET A 336 -7.16 19.64 -8.55
C MET A 336 -7.82 18.52 -9.36
N ALA A 337 -7.15 17.98 -10.38
CA ALA A 337 -7.80 17.05 -11.33
C ALA A 337 -8.11 15.66 -10.74
N GLU A 338 -7.44 15.22 -9.67
CA GLU A 338 -7.61 13.86 -9.14
C GLU A 338 -8.75 13.67 -8.12
N TYR A 339 -9.35 14.75 -7.62
CA TYR A 339 -10.35 14.68 -6.54
C TYR A 339 -11.79 15.00 -6.96
N VAL A 340 -12.02 15.23 -8.24
CA VAL A 340 -13.35 15.56 -8.76
C VAL A 340 -14.16 14.28 -9.02
N GLY A 341 -15.30 14.13 -8.39
CA GLY A 341 -16.31 13.13 -8.78
C GLY A 341 -16.68 12.07 -7.74
N ARG A 342 -16.41 12.27 -6.44
CA ARG A 342 -16.95 11.36 -5.42
C ARG A 342 -18.47 11.49 -5.33
N ALA A 343 -19.17 10.36 -5.42
CA ALA A 343 -20.61 10.34 -5.19
C ALA A 343 -20.94 10.67 -3.73
N ALA A 344 -21.92 11.49 -3.47
CA ALA A 344 -22.32 11.89 -2.11
C ALA A 344 -22.76 10.67 -1.26
N ASP A 345 -23.37 9.69 -1.90
CA ASP A 345 -23.78 8.41 -1.31
C ASP A 345 -22.64 7.37 -1.23
N GLY A 346 -21.45 7.73 -1.74
CA GLY A 346 -20.26 6.88 -1.71
C GLY A 346 -19.62 6.75 -0.33
N PRO A 347 -18.69 5.80 -0.15
CA PRO A 347 -17.93 5.66 1.08
C PRO A 347 -17.00 6.86 1.30
N VAL A 348 -16.82 7.27 2.56
CA VAL A 348 -15.94 8.39 2.92
C VAL A 348 -14.49 8.09 2.59
N CYS A 349 -14.04 6.87 2.83
CA CYS A 349 -12.69 6.38 2.48
C CYS A 349 -12.70 4.84 2.44
N MET A 350 -11.55 4.25 2.15
CA MET A 350 -11.41 2.80 2.00
C MET A 350 -11.25 2.04 3.33
N ALA A 351 -11.21 2.74 4.49
CA ALA A 351 -11.13 2.11 5.81
C ALA A 351 -12.31 1.16 6.04
N GLY A 352 -12.04 -0.13 6.23
CA GLY A 352 -13.04 -1.17 6.39
C GLY A 352 -13.85 -1.49 5.12
N GLN A 353 -13.69 -0.77 4.02
CA GLN A 353 -14.36 -1.06 2.75
C GLN A 353 -13.62 -2.13 1.95
N ASN A 354 -12.30 -2.01 1.86
CA ASN A 354 -11.44 -2.96 1.17
C ASN A 354 -10.09 -3.16 1.87
N GLN A 355 -9.92 -2.62 3.07
CA GLN A 355 -8.70 -2.75 3.86
C GLN A 355 -8.98 -2.94 5.35
N LEU A 356 -8.03 -3.59 6.04
CA LEU A 356 -7.96 -3.74 7.49
C LEU A 356 -6.55 -3.43 7.99
N ALA A 357 -6.44 -3.22 9.30
CA ALA A 357 -5.16 -3.20 10.01
C ALA A 357 -5.24 -4.14 11.22
N ILE A 358 -4.15 -4.88 11.48
CA ILE A 358 -4.08 -5.84 12.57
C ILE A 358 -2.86 -5.50 13.41
N ASN A 359 -3.08 -5.32 14.71
CA ASN A 359 -2.02 -4.97 15.64
C ASN A 359 -1.28 -6.21 16.19
N PRO A 360 -0.14 -6.03 16.90
CA PRO A 360 0.64 -7.15 17.44
C PRO A 360 -0.12 -8.05 18.43
N TYR A 361 -1.21 -7.57 18.98
CA TYR A 361 -2.02 -8.28 19.99
C TYR A 361 -3.24 -8.99 19.38
N GLY A 362 -3.36 -8.93 18.04
CA GLY A 362 -4.45 -9.56 17.30
C GLY A 362 -5.71 -8.69 17.14
N GLU A 363 -5.74 -7.47 17.70
CA GLU A 363 -6.88 -6.58 17.51
C GLU A 363 -6.94 -6.10 16.05
N VAL A 364 -8.13 -6.14 15.47
CA VAL A 364 -8.40 -5.76 14.07
C VAL A 364 -9.07 -4.40 14.03
N TYR A 365 -8.59 -3.55 13.14
CA TYR A 365 -9.09 -2.19 12.91
C TYR A 365 -9.42 -1.98 11.44
N PRO A 366 -10.35 -1.08 11.07
CA PRO A 366 -10.65 -0.74 9.68
C PRO A 366 -9.44 -0.15 8.93
N CYS A 367 -8.58 0.60 9.63
CA CYS A 367 -7.26 1.04 9.20
C CYS A 367 -6.44 1.53 10.40
N VAL A 368 -5.15 1.77 10.22
CA VAL A 368 -4.26 2.26 11.29
C VAL A 368 -4.69 3.61 11.89
N ALA A 369 -5.34 4.46 11.08
CA ALA A 369 -5.80 5.78 11.48
C ALA A 369 -7.14 5.76 12.25
N LEU A 370 -7.87 4.66 12.23
CA LEU A 370 -9.19 4.54 12.87
C LEU A 370 -9.12 3.58 14.06
N PRO A 371 -8.85 4.07 15.29
CA PRO A 371 -8.58 3.25 16.46
C PRO A 371 -9.87 2.69 17.10
N ILE A 372 -10.77 2.15 16.28
CA ILE A 372 -12.00 1.48 16.68
C ILE A 372 -11.83 -0.01 16.39
N PRO A 373 -11.62 -0.88 17.39
CA PRO A 373 -11.47 -2.30 17.17
C PRO A 373 -12.77 -2.92 16.66
N VAL A 374 -12.64 -3.78 15.64
CA VAL A 374 -13.77 -4.47 14.99
C VAL A 374 -13.76 -5.97 15.20
N GLY A 375 -12.73 -6.52 15.85
CA GLY A 375 -12.58 -7.93 16.22
C GLY A 375 -11.16 -8.23 16.71
N ASN A 376 -10.87 -9.50 16.97
CA ASN A 376 -9.55 -9.97 17.39
C ASN A 376 -9.24 -11.34 16.76
N VAL A 377 -8.16 -11.45 15.98
CA VAL A 377 -7.74 -12.68 15.29
C VAL A 377 -7.28 -13.81 16.21
N ARG A 378 -7.16 -13.58 17.52
CA ARG A 378 -6.94 -14.63 18.52
C ARG A 378 -8.22 -15.38 18.88
N VAL A 379 -9.37 -14.76 18.64
CA VAL A 379 -10.70 -15.29 19.02
C VAL A 379 -11.46 -15.69 17.76
N ASP A 380 -11.49 -14.80 16.76
CA ASP A 380 -12.31 -14.94 15.57
C ASP A 380 -11.45 -15.11 14.31
N ALA A 381 -11.97 -15.84 13.32
CA ALA A 381 -11.36 -15.84 12.00
C ALA A 381 -11.51 -14.48 11.32
N VAL A 382 -10.53 -14.09 10.48
CA VAL A 382 -10.60 -12.82 9.73
C VAL A 382 -11.86 -12.75 8.87
N SER A 383 -12.31 -13.88 8.30
CA SER A 383 -13.55 -13.98 7.51
C SER A 383 -14.80 -13.67 8.34
N GLU A 384 -14.83 -14.06 9.60
CA GLU A 384 -15.94 -13.74 10.50
C GLU A 384 -15.94 -12.26 10.87
N ILE A 385 -14.77 -11.72 11.21
CA ILE A 385 -14.62 -10.28 11.49
C ILE A 385 -15.06 -9.47 10.25
N TRP A 386 -14.57 -9.83 9.06
CA TRP A 386 -14.90 -9.15 7.81
C TRP A 386 -16.39 -9.21 7.45
N GLY A 387 -17.01 -10.38 7.61
CA GLY A 387 -18.39 -10.63 7.20
C GLY A 387 -19.45 -10.31 8.26
N LYS A 388 -19.11 -10.43 9.57
CA LYS A 388 -20.10 -10.44 10.64
C LYS A 388 -19.93 -9.32 11.68
N SER A 389 -18.77 -8.66 11.77
CA SER A 389 -18.54 -7.61 12.78
C SER A 389 -19.55 -6.46 12.66
N LYS A 390 -20.31 -6.23 13.71
CA LYS A 390 -21.30 -5.14 13.79
C LYS A 390 -20.61 -3.77 13.66
N SER A 391 -19.54 -3.56 14.41
CA SER A 391 -18.78 -2.30 14.38
C SER A 391 -18.19 -2.02 12.99
N LEU A 392 -17.72 -3.08 12.29
CA LEU A 392 -17.22 -2.91 10.92
C LEU A 392 -18.33 -2.52 9.96
N LYS A 393 -19.51 -3.15 10.06
CA LYS A 393 -20.69 -2.80 9.25
C LYS A 393 -21.17 -1.37 9.51
N GLU A 394 -21.18 -0.94 10.76
CA GLU A 394 -21.51 0.45 11.11
C GLU A 394 -20.55 1.45 10.44
N ILE A 395 -19.24 1.15 10.44
CA ILE A 395 -18.23 1.99 9.76
C ILE A 395 -18.40 1.94 8.24
N GLN A 396 -18.63 0.76 7.67
CA GLN A 396 -18.88 0.57 6.24
C GLN A 396 -20.14 1.32 5.75
N ALA A 397 -21.10 1.52 6.62
CA ALA A 397 -22.35 2.24 6.32
C ALA A 397 -22.18 3.78 6.32
N VAL A 398 -21.07 4.33 6.82
CA VAL A 398 -20.85 5.78 6.84
C VAL A 398 -20.65 6.30 5.42
N ARG A 399 -21.53 7.20 5.00
CA ARG A 399 -21.52 7.85 3.68
C ARG A 399 -20.98 9.26 3.77
N LEU A 400 -20.48 9.76 2.65
CA LEU A 400 -19.92 11.10 2.55
C LEU A 400 -20.95 12.17 2.90
N GLU A 401 -22.21 12.03 2.47
CA GLU A 401 -23.31 12.93 2.80
C GLU A 401 -23.58 13.03 4.32
N ALA A 402 -23.40 11.93 5.07
CA ALA A 402 -23.58 11.94 6.53
C ALA A 402 -22.54 12.82 7.23
N VAL A 403 -21.31 12.85 6.70
CA VAL A 403 -20.27 13.79 7.16
C VAL A 403 -20.62 15.22 6.72
N GLY A 404 -21.12 15.40 5.51
CA GLY A 404 -21.57 16.71 4.97
C GLY A 404 -22.67 17.36 5.80
N LYS A 405 -23.63 16.60 6.35
CA LYS A 405 -24.69 17.10 7.23
C LYS A 405 -24.13 17.77 8.51
N ILE A 406 -23.00 17.28 9.03
CA ILE A 406 -22.34 17.87 10.20
C ILE A 406 -21.61 19.17 9.84
N CYS A 407 -21.13 19.28 8.60
CA CYS A 407 -20.49 20.49 8.09
C CYS A 407 -21.47 21.60 7.66
N ARG A 408 -22.77 21.42 7.90
CA ARG A 408 -23.83 22.40 7.60
C ARG A 408 -23.74 23.00 6.20
N CYS A 409 -24.21 22.26 5.21
CA CYS A 409 -24.32 22.70 3.79
C CYS A 409 -22.95 22.94 3.10
N CYS A 410 -22.02 22.01 3.23
CA CYS A 410 -20.77 22.04 2.48
C CYS A 410 -21.04 21.88 0.97
N THR A 411 -20.67 22.89 0.17
CA THR A 411 -20.78 22.87 -1.29
C THR A 411 -19.68 22.03 -1.95
N ASP A 412 -18.61 21.71 -1.23
CA ASP A 412 -17.41 21.06 -1.73
C ASP A 412 -17.32 19.59 -1.29
N LEU A 413 -18.48 18.96 -1.02
CA LEU A 413 -18.54 17.60 -0.50
C LEU A 413 -17.85 16.59 -1.41
N ASN A 414 -17.99 16.75 -2.73
CA ASN A 414 -17.40 15.86 -3.74
C ASN A 414 -15.87 15.86 -3.77
N ALA A 415 -15.25 16.92 -3.24
CA ALA A 415 -13.80 17.06 -3.09
C ALA A 415 -13.32 16.75 -1.65
N CYS A 416 -14.21 16.34 -0.74
CA CYS A 416 -13.90 16.13 0.66
C CYS A 416 -12.93 14.94 0.86
N THR A 417 -11.79 15.19 1.51
CA THR A 417 -10.75 14.20 1.83
C THR A 417 -10.70 13.86 3.32
N VAL A 418 -11.85 13.96 4.01
CA VAL A 418 -11.91 13.70 5.45
C VAL A 418 -11.41 12.30 5.82
N CYS A 419 -10.62 12.22 6.88
CA CYS A 419 -10.18 10.95 7.44
C CYS A 419 -11.20 10.47 8.50
N LEU A 420 -11.77 9.28 8.34
CA LEU A 420 -12.70 8.69 9.32
C LEU A 420 -12.08 8.58 10.71
N GLY A 421 -10.76 8.36 10.80
CA GLY A 421 -10.04 8.30 12.08
C GLY A 421 -10.07 9.58 12.88
N THR A 422 -10.31 10.73 12.24
CA THR A 422 -10.40 12.04 12.90
C THR A 422 -11.82 12.44 13.29
N VAL A 423 -12.83 11.81 12.67
CA VAL A 423 -14.25 12.19 12.84
C VAL A 423 -15.13 11.15 13.51
N LEU A 424 -14.72 9.87 13.54
CA LEU A 424 -15.49 8.81 14.19
C LEU A 424 -15.02 8.59 15.63
N LYS A 425 -15.97 8.34 16.52
CA LYS A 425 -15.73 7.88 17.90
C LYS A 425 -16.75 6.83 18.30
N THR A 426 -16.30 5.89 19.14
CA THR A 426 -17.19 4.96 19.85
C THR A 426 -17.86 5.69 21.01
N THR A 427 -19.18 5.53 21.12
CA THR A 427 -20.03 6.05 22.21
C THR A 427 -20.83 4.90 22.80
N LYS A 428 -21.54 5.14 23.91
CA LYS A 428 -22.48 4.15 24.51
C LYS A 428 -23.59 3.72 23.52
N GLY A 429 -23.91 4.54 22.53
CA GLY A 429 -24.92 4.25 21.49
C GLY A 429 -24.36 3.84 20.13
N GLY A 430 -23.13 3.29 20.07
CA GLY A 430 -22.46 2.87 18.83
C GLY A 430 -21.47 3.89 18.30
N ILE A 431 -21.12 3.79 16.99
CA ILE A 431 -20.14 4.65 16.35
C ILE A 431 -20.83 5.93 15.86
N LYS A 432 -20.30 7.08 16.25
CA LYS A 432 -20.86 8.40 15.89
C LYS A 432 -19.82 9.29 15.24
N ILE A 433 -20.27 10.13 14.31
CA ILE A 433 -19.48 11.21 13.73
C ILE A 433 -19.49 12.38 14.72
N VAL A 434 -18.31 12.81 15.20
CA VAL A 434 -18.24 13.77 16.31
C VAL A 434 -17.68 15.15 15.94
N ASN A 435 -16.81 15.26 14.93
CA ASN A 435 -16.31 16.56 14.49
C ASN A 435 -15.57 16.44 13.16
N ALA A 436 -16.01 17.21 12.15
CA ALA A 436 -15.35 17.27 10.85
C ALA A 436 -14.49 18.55 10.67
N LYS A 437 -14.42 19.43 11.66
CA LYS A 437 -13.81 20.76 11.54
C LYS A 437 -12.36 20.74 11.00
N TYR A 438 -11.54 19.79 11.46
CA TYR A 438 -10.13 19.70 11.03
C TYR A 438 -9.93 19.13 9.61
N ALA A 439 -10.89 18.38 9.12
CA ALA A 439 -10.82 17.80 7.79
C ALA A 439 -11.25 18.78 6.69
N CYS A 440 -12.09 19.74 7.07
CA CYS A 440 -12.74 20.67 6.17
C CYS A 440 -11.80 21.74 5.58
N HIS A 441 -10.78 22.16 6.32
CA HIS A 441 -9.91 23.29 5.93
C HIS A 441 -9.19 23.06 4.59
N ARG A 442 -8.78 21.82 4.28
CA ARG A 442 -8.02 21.53 3.07
C ARG A 442 -8.82 21.80 1.79
N VAL A 443 -10.08 21.44 1.76
CA VAL A 443 -10.94 21.59 0.58
C VAL A 443 -11.38 23.03 0.38
N HIS A 444 -11.82 23.71 1.45
CA HIS A 444 -12.27 25.10 1.36
C HIS A 444 -11.18 26.09 0.96
N LEU A 445 -9.92 25.79 1.27
CA LEU A 445 -8.80 26.65 0.91
C LEU A 445 -8.45 26.50 -0.58
N GLN A 446 -8.59 25.32 -1.15
CA GLN A 446 -8.38 25.05 -2.57
C GLN A 446 -9.49 25.70 -3.41
N THR A 447 -10.76 25.52 -3.04
CA THR A 447 -11.91 26.12 -3.76
C THR A 447 -11.99 27.65 -3.65
N LYS A 448 -11.51 28.25 -2.56
CA LYS A 448 -11.39 29.72 -2.45
C LYS A 448 -10.38 30.30 -3.44
N LYS A 449 -9.30 29.60 -3.72
CA LYS A 449 -8.27 30.06 -4.68
C LYS A 449 -8.84 30.10 -6.10
N GLU A 450 -9.60 29.09 -6.50
CA GLU A 450 -10.24 29.04 -7.83
C GLU A 450 -11.28 30.16 -8.00
N ARG A 451 -12.13 30.38 -6.98
CA ARG A 451 -13.13 31.47 -7.01
C ARG A 451 -12.49 32.86 -7.05
N ASN A 452 -11.32 33.04 -6.43
CA ASN A 452 -10.58 34.32 -6.46
C ASN A 452 -9.76 34.50 -7.76
N GLY A 453 -9.27 33.41 -8.37
CA GLY A 453 -8.65 33.42 -9.70
C GLY A 453 -9.62 33.84 -10.79
N ASP A 454 -10.80 33.25 -10.82
CA ASP A 454 -11.90 33.59 -11.73
C ASP A 454 -12.40 35.05 -11.61
N GLN A 455 -12.33 35.63 -10.41
CA GLN A 455 -12.72 37.02 -10.20
C GLN A 455 -11.67 38.02 -10.68
N ASN A 456 -10.39 37.65 -10.69
CA ASN A 456 -9.33 38.50 -11.22
C ASN A 456 -9.28 38.48 -12.76
N GLU A 457 -9.61 37.37 -13.41
CA GLU A 457 -9.70 37.31 -14.87
C GLU A 457 -10.91 38.12 -15.40
N LYS A 458 -12.02 38.19 -14.64
CA LYS A 458 -13.21 39.01 -15.01
C LYS A 458 -13.05 40.51 -14.72
N ARG A 459 -11.96 40.94 -14.08
CA ARG A 459 -11.66 42.38 -13.86
C ARG A 459 -10.63 42.95 -14.83
N VAL A 460 -10.14 42.18 -15.79
CA VAL A 460 -9.17 42.60 -16.81
C VAL A 460 -9.77 42.66 -18.21
N HIS A 461 -11.12 42.59 -18.32
CA HIS A 461 -11.84 42.87 -19.58
C HIS A 461 -12.83 44.00 -19.42
#